data_c0b73fd166c2d0818080c76111b5fe14
#
_entry.id   c0b73fd166c2d0818080c76111b5fe14
#
_cell.length_a   1.000
_cell.length_b   1.000
_cell.length_c   1.000
_cell.angle_alpha   90.00
_cell.angle_beta   90.00
_cell.angle_gamma   90.00
#
_symmetry.space_group_name_H-M   'P 1'
#
loop_
_entity.id
_entity.type
_entity.pdbx_description
1 polymer ?
#
loop_
_entity_poly.entity_id
_entity_poly.type
_entity_poly.pdbx_seq_one_letter_code
_entity_poly.pdbx_strand_id
1 'polypeptide(L)'
;MNKFLVIGLGSMGKRRVRCLMALGVESENIIGIDNREDRCVEAREKYGISIVREEQEVDFSEIKAIIVSLPPDKHYIGVEIAVRHNKPVFVEASVVLEEVEQMKEQNKENIFIAPSCTFVYHPMIKEIKRIVQSEKYGKVTNFSYHSGQYLPDWHPWESVNDFYVSNRRTGGAREIVPYELTWITDIFGIPKEIKGYFRKTMDVKCDIEDSYVGCIDYGDIIGSLLVDVVGRNAVRNLIINFEKAQLQWKCEKEQLEIYEVKSSAWKYIRQPEMIHEEGYSANINENMYIEEIDAFLKGIEDRKLYGNTVDKDIEVLKLLKQLEDSDGGFAR
;
A
#
# COMPACT_ATOMS: atom_id res chain seq x y z
N MET A 1 28.16 -7.94 1.11
CA MET A 1 26.82 -7.71 1.66
C MET A 1 25.79 -8.02 0.58
N ASN A 2 25.13 -9.15 0.66
CA ASN A 2 24.14 -9.58 -0.35
C ASN A 2 22.89 -10.20 0.28
N LYS A 3 22.82 -10.27 1.63
CA LYS A 3 21.69 -10.87 2.32
C LYS A 3 20.60 -9.85 2.65
N PHE A 4 19.37 -10.32 2.69
CA PHE A 4 18.18 -9.55 3.05
C PHE A 4 17.54 -10.16 4.29
N LEU A 5 17.13 -9.31 5.23
CA LEU A 5 16.39 -9.72 6.41
C LEU A 5 14.91 -9.37 6.23
N VAL A 6 14.03 -10.36 6.31
CA VAL A 6 12.58 -10.19 6.26
C VAL A 6 12.01 -10.41 7.66
N ILE A 7 11.44 -9.37 8.26
CA ILE A 7 10.85 -9.40 9.59
C ILE A 7 9.32 -9.47 9.46
N GLY A 8 8.75 -10.60 9.91
CA GLY A 8 7.36 -10.98 9.68
C GLY A 8 7.22 -11.84 8.43
N LEU A 9 6.79 -13.11 8.61
CA LEU A 9 6.60 -14.12 7.55
C LEU A 9 5.12 -14.46 7.34
N GLY A 10 4.23 -13.48 7.61
CA GLY A 10 2.82 -13.56 7.25
C GLY A 10 2.61 -13.52 5.73
N SER A 11 1.38 -13.28 5.29
CA SER A 11 1.04 -13.18 3.86
C SER A 11 1.95 -12.20 3.10
N MET A 12 2.12 -10.98 3.62
CA MET A 12 2.97 -9.97 2.98
C MET A 12 4.46 -10.29 3.05
N GLY A 13 4.98 -10.79 4.17
CA GLY A 13 6.39 -11.18 4.26
C GLY A 13 6.77 -12.27 3.28
N LYS A 14 5.92 -13.30 3.13
CA LYS A 14 6.10 -14.35 2.12
C LYS A 14 6.02 -13.78 0.69
N ARG A 15 5.16 -12.79 0.44
CA ARG A 15 5.13 -12.08 -0.85
C ARG A 15 6.45 -11.34 -1.10
N ARG A 16 6.99 -10.64 -0.11
CA ARG A 16 8.28 -9.93 -0.24
C ARG A 16 9.45 -10.88 -0.49
N VAL A 17 9.42 -12.08 0.12
CA VAL A 17 10.39 -13.15 -0.22
C VAL A 17 10.29 -13.52 -1.72
N ARG A 18 9.07 -13.74 -2.24
CA ARG A 18 8.87 -14.03 -3.67
C ARG A 18 9.35 -12.88 -4.56
N CYS A 19 9.09 -11.62 -4.17
CA CYS A 19 9.56 -10.46 -4.91
C CYS A 19 11.09 -10.41 -5.00
N LEU A 20 11.80 -10.66 -3.89
CA LEU A 20 13.27 -10.75 -3.88
C LEU A 20 13.76 -11.86 -4.81
N MET A 21 13.17 -13.05 -4.73
CA MET A 21 13.53 -14.18 -5.59
C MET A 21 13.27 -13.90 -7.07
N ALA A 22 12.13 -13.25 -7.40
CA ALA A 22 11.82 -12.81 -8.77
C ALA A 22 12.83 -11.80 -9.32
N LEU A 23 13.47 -11.02 -8.44
CA LEU A 23 14.56 -10.09 -8.77
C LEU A 23 15.95 -10.75 -8.79
N GLY A 24 16.03 -12.07 -8.68
CA GLY A 24 17.28 -12.84 -8.77
C GLY A 24 18.05 -12.97 -7.47
N VAL A 25 17.42 -12.68 -6.33
CA VAL A 25 18.02 -12.96 -5.01
C VAL A 25 17.88 -14.46 -4.71
N GLU A 26 19.01 -15.14 -4.56
CA GLU A 26 19.03 -16.55 -4.18
C GLU A 26 18.47 -16.76 -2.77
N SER A 27 17.75 -17.89 -2.55
CA SER A 27 17.09 -18.15 -1.27
C SER A 27 18.05 -18.18 -0.07
N GLU A 28 19.28 -18.63 -0.26
CA GLU A 28 20.36 -18.64 0.74
C GLU A 28 20.75 -17.22 1.22
N ASN A 29 20.42 -16.20 0.43
CA ASN A 29 20.66 -14.79 0.74
C ASN A 29 19.42 -14.12 1.39
N ILE A 30 18.39 -14.88 1.73
CA ILE A 30 17.20 -14.36 2.42
C ILE A 30 17.13 -15.00 3.80
N ILE A 31 17.03 -14.16 4.83
CA ILE A 31 16.87 -14.56 6.23
C ILE A 31 15.49 -14.08 6.69
N GLY A 32 14.71 -14.95 7.29
CA GLY A 32 13.40 -14.62 7.83
C GLY A 32 13.35 -14.68 9.35
N ILE A 33 12.60 -13.78 9.97
CA ILE A 33 12.24 -13.79 11.40
C ILE A 33 10.72 -13.71 11.54
N ASP A 34 10.12 -14.62 12.32
CA ASP A 34 8.73 -14.54 12.76
C ASP A 34 8.57 -15.24 14.11
N ASN A 35 7.66 -14.74 14.95
CA ASN A 35 7.34 -15.34 16.25
C ASN A 35 6.51 -16.63 16.11
N ARG A 36 5.83 -16.83 14.99
CA ARG A 36 5.00 -18.00 14.73
C ARG A 36 5.80 -19.09 14.03
N GLU A 37 5.93 -20.23 14.72
CA GLU A 37 6.64 -21.42 14.22
C GLU A 37 6.08 -21.92 12.90
N ASP A 38 4.74 -21.99 12.76
CA ASP A 38 4.08 -22.46 11.55
C ASP A 38 4.47 -21.63 10.31
N ARG A 39 4.58 -20.29 10.45
CA ARG A 39 5.03 -19.38 9.39
C ARG A 39 6.50 -19.58 9.03
N CYS A 40 7.33 -19.83 10.05
CA CYS A 40 8.76 -20.11 9.86
C CYS A 40 8.98 -21.42 9.09
N VAL A 41 8.25 -22.48 9.48
CA VAL A 41 8.32 -23.79 8.81
C VAL A 41 7.85 -23.67 7.36
N GLU A 42 6.68 -23.05 7.13
CA GLU A 42 6.15 -22.85 5.78
C GLU A 42 7.12 -22.05 4.89
N ALA A 43 7.69 -20.96 5.39
CA ALA A 43 8.62 -20.14 4.62
C ALA A 43 9.90 -20.90 4.28
N ARG A 44 10.45 -21.71 5.21
CA ARG A 44 11.61 -22.56 4.97
C ARG A 44 11.32 -23.63 3.93
N GLU A 45 10.20 -24.35 4.07
CA GLU A 45 9.86 -25.45 3.18
C GLU A 45 9.50 -24.98 1.76
N LYS A 46 8.73 -23.89 1.67
CA LYS A 46 8.22 -23.37 0.38
C LYS A 46 9.28 -22.59 -0.40
N TYR A 47 10.12 -21.82 0.27
CA TYR A 47 11.05 -20.89 -0.38
C TYR A 47 12.52 -21.21 -0.17
N GLY A 48 12.86 -22.16 0.73
CA GLY A 48 14.24 -22.54 1.00
C GLY A 48 15.08 -21.46 1.71
N ILE A 49 14.44 -20.49 2.34
CA ILE A 49 15.13 -19.40 3.03
C ILE A 49 15.65 -19.81 4.41
N SER A 50 16.68 -19.12 4.90
CA SER A 50 17.17 -19.28 6.26
C SER A 50 16.22 -18.66 7.26
N ILE A 51 16.02 -19.32 8.40
CA ILE A 51 15.17 -18.81 9.49
C ILE A 51 16.03 -18.66 10.74
N VAL A 52 15.91 -17.51 11.40
CA VAL A 52 16.46 -17.23 12.72
C VAL A 52 15.32 -16.86 13.68
N ARG A 53 15.56 -17.02 14.98
CA ARG A 53 14.54 -16.77 15.99
C ARG A 53 14.64 -15.37 16.59
N GLU A 54 15.82 -14.88 16.73
CA GLU A 54 16.13 -13.64 17.40
C GLU A 54 17.11 -12.79 16.59
N GLU A 55 17.05 -11.48 16.77
CA GLU A 55 17.92 -10.49 16.12
C GLU A 55 19.41 -10.81 16.33
N GLN A 56 19.76 -11.34 17.52
CA GLN A 56 21.13 -11.64 17.90
C GLN A 56 21.79 -12.75 17.08
N GLU A 57 20.99 -13.56 16.39
CA GLU A 57 21.48 -14.62 15.50
C GLU A 57 21.85 -14.08 14.10
N VAL A 58 21.51 -12.81 13.79
CA VAL A 58 21.76 -12.19 12.49
C VAL A 58 23.13 -11.52 12.47
N ASP A 59 23.98 -11.90 11.52
CA ASP A 59 25.18 -11.12 11.22
C ASP A 59 24.81 -9.92 10.32
N PHE A 60 24.56 -8.79 10.95
CA PHE A 60 24.21 -7.56 10.24
C PHE A 60 25.33 -7.02 9.33
N SER A 61 26.57 -7.48 9.47
CA SER A 61 27.64 -7.10 8.54
C SER A 61 27.38 -7.63 7.13
N GLU A 62 26.65 -8.73 6.99
CA GLU A 62 26.26 -9.33 5.72
C GLU A 62 24.93 -8.79 5.16
N ILE A 63 24.10 -8.13 5.99
CA ILE A 63 22.79 -7.62 5.58
C ILE A 63 22.92 -6.38 4.70
N LYS A 64 22.31 -6.44 3.51
CA LYS A 64 22.20 -5.32 2.57
C LYS A 64 21.03 -4.41 2.94
N ALA A 65 19.87 -4.98 3.22
CA ALA A 65 18.65 -4.26 3.57
C ALA A 65 17.69 -5.11 4.40
N ILE A 66 16.77 -4.45 5.08
CA ILE A 66 15.72 -5.07 5.91
C ILE A 66 14.35 -4.82 5.26
N ILE A 67 13.46 -5.80 5.32
CA ILE A 67 12.07 -5.70 4.89
C ILE A 67 11.18 -6.00 6.09
N VAL A 68 10.33 -5.03 6.47
CA VAL A 68 9.43 -5.12 7.61
C VAL A 68 8.01 -5.39 7.12
N SER A 69 7.50 -6.59 7.42
CA SER A 69 6.15 -7.05 7.05
C SER A 69 5.37 -7.48 8.31
N LEU A 70 5.50 -6.68 9.37
CA LEU A 70 4.76 -6.81 10.62
C LEU A 70 3.36 -6.17 10.51
N PRO A 71 2.46 -6.39 11.47
CA PRO A 71 1.24 -5.60 11.60
C PRO A 71 1.54 -4.09 11.70
N PRO A 72 0.63 -3.21 11.22
CA PRO A 72 0.89 -1.76 11.14
C PRO A 72 1.25 -1.08 12.46
N ASP A 73 0.80 -1.62 13.59
CA ASP A 73 1.10 -1.13 14.95
C ASP A 73 2.43 -1.67 15.52
N LYS A 74 3.24 -2.34 14.70
CA LYS A 74 4.53 -2.95 15.09
C LYS A 74 5.65 -2.66 14.08
N HIS A 75 5.40 -1.82 13.10
CA HIS A 75 6.42 -1.48 12.10
C HIS A 75 7.65 -0.83 12.74
N TYR A 76 7.44 0.00 13.78
CA TYR A 76 8.51 0.67 14.50
C TYR A 76 9.59 -0.29 15.03
N ILE A 77 9.22 -1.52 15.43
CA ILE A 77 10.16 -2.54 15.93
C ILE A 77 11.22 -2.88 14.86
N GLY A 78 10.77 -3.15 13.64
CA GLY A 78 11.67 -3.48 12.54
C GLY A 78 12.51 -2.28 12.09
N VAL A 79 11.94 -1.07 12.14
CA VAL A 79 12.67 0.16 11.82
C VAL A 79 13.72 0.48 12.89
N GLU A 80 13.43 0.24 14.18
CA GLU A 80 14.39 0.40 15.26
C GLU A 80 15.62 -0.52 15.06
N ILE A 81 15.40 -1.77 14.66
CA ILE A 81 16.48 -2.70 14.31
C ILE A 81 17.30 -2.13 13.14
N ALA A 82 16.64 -1.63 12.10
CA ALA A 82 17.32 -1.06 10.94
C ALA A 82 18.17 0.17 11.29
N VAL A 83 17.64 1.08 12.11
CA VAL A 83 18.38 2.27 12.62
C VAL A 83 19.58 1.85 13.45
N ARG A 84 19.40 0.92 14.40
CA ARG A 84 20.47 0.42 15.27
C ARG A 84 21.64 -0.16 14.49
N HIS A 85 21.37 -0.84 13.39
CA HIS A 85 22.38 -1.49 12.55
C HIS A 85 22.75 -0.69 11.29
N ASN A 86 22.25 0.54 11.18
CA ASN A 86 22.49 1.45 10.03
C ASN A 86 22.20 0.77 8.67
N LYS A 87 21.00 0.15 8.54
CA LYS A 87 20.59 -0.55 7.33
C LYS A 87 19.40 0.14 6.66
N PRO A 88 19.38 0.22 5.31
CA PRO A 88 18.19 0.59 4.58
C PRO A 88 17.01 -0.33 4.91
N VAL A 89 15.81 0.23 4.99
CA VAL A 89 14.63 -0.55 5.37
C VAL A 89 13.42 -0.21 4.50
N PHE A 90 12.76 -1.25 4.02
CA PHE A 90 11.41 -1.20 3.45
C PHE A 90 10.41 -1.51 4.56
N VAL A 91 9.29 -0.78 4.60
CA VAL A 91 8.23 -0.96 5.59
C VAL A 91 6.90 -1.09 4.88
N GLU A 92 6.07 -2.09 5.23
CA GLU A 92 4.72 -2.25 4.69
C GLU A 92 3.85 -1.02 4.94
N ALA A 93 2.70 -0.96 4.24
CA ALA A 93 1.79 0.18 4.28
C ALA A 93 1.39 0.57 5.71
N SER A 94 1.55 1.83 6.02
CA SER A 94 1.30 2.40 7.35
C SER A 94 -0.14 2.87 7.47
N VAL A 95 -0.66 2.83 8.71
CA VAL A 95 -2.01 3.32 9.04
C VAL A 95 -2.02 4.09 10.36
N VAL A 96 -0.94 4.04 11.12
CA VAL A 96 -0.80 4.67 12.43
C VAL A 96 0.18 5.83 12.35
N LEU A 97 -0.35 7.06 12.38
CA LEU A 97 0.44 8.29 12.22
C LEU A 97 1.56 8.39 13.24
N GLU A 98 1.24 8.16 14.52
CA GLU A 98 2.18 8.32 15.61
C GLU A 98 3.38 7.36 15.48
N GLU A 99 3.20 6.19 14.90
CA GLU A 99 4.30 5.25 14.65
C GLU A 99 5.22 5.72 13.54
N VAL A 100 4.67 6.30 12.48
CA VAL A 100 5.50 6.83 11.37
C VAL A 100 6.25 8.09 11.83
N GLU A 101 5.63 8.95 12.64
CA GLU A 101 6.30 10.09 13.27
C GLU A 101 7.43 9.62 14.19
N GLN A 102 7.20 8.58 15.00
CA GLN A 102 8.24 7.96 15.84
C GLN A 102 9.40 7.39 15.01
N MET A 103 9.10 6.67 13.92
CA MET A 103 10.12 6.15 12.99
C MET A 103 11.00 7.30 12.45
N LYS A 104 10.39 8.43 12.07
CA LYS A 104 11.10 9.60 11.61
C LYS A 104 12.01 10.19 12.69
N GLU A 105 11.48 10.35 13.91
CA GLU A 105 12.24 10.89 15.04
C GLU A 105 13.43 10.02 15.46
N GLN A 106 13.27 8.70 15.39
CA GLN A 106 14.32 7.74 15.72
C GLN A 106 15.41 7.66 14.65
N ASN A 107 15.12 8.03 13.41
CA ASN A 107 16.05 7.96 12.29
C ASN A 107 17.11 9.08 12.29
N LYS A 108 17.86 9.22 13.38
CA LYS A 108 18.91 10.23 13.53
C LYS A 108 20.10 9.98 12.60
N GLU A 109 20.39 8.74 12.28
CA GLU A 109 21.45 8.33 11.36
C GLU A 109 21.05 8.55 9.88
N ASN A 110 19.82 9.02 9.65
CA ASN A 110 19.28 9.28 8.31
C ASN A 110 19.42 8.08 7.36
N ILE A 111 19.14 6.87 7.85
CA ILE A 111 19.07 5.69 6.98
C ILE A 111 17.94 5.86 5.95
N PHE A 112 17.99 5.11 4.86
CA PHE A 112 16.90 5.07 3.90
C PHE A 112 15.74 4.23 4.45
N ILE A 113 14.61 4.87 4.75
CA ILE A 113 13.35 4.24 5.09
C ILE A 113 12.40 4.41 3.90
N ALA A 114 11.91 3.29 3.36
CA ALA A 114 11.01 3.24 2.20
C ALA A 114 9.63 2.72 2.64
N PRO A 115 8.67 3.59 2.97
CA PRO A 115 7.30 3.17 3.25
C PRO A 115 6.63 2.66 1.98
N SER A 116 5.87 1.56 2.08
CA SER A 116 5.20 0.95 0.94
C SER A 116 4.24 1.91 0.23
N CYS A 117 4.26 1.86 -1.09
CA CYS A 117 3.39 2.62 -1.98
C CYS A 117 3.01 1.77 -3.22
N THR A 118 2.70 0.52 -3.00
CA THR A 118 2.57 -0.53 -4.02
C THR A 118 1.74 -0.09 -5.23
N PHE A 119 0.58 0.59 -5.02
CA PHE A 119 -0.29 1.02 -6.13
C PHE A 119 0.32 2.09 -7.04
N VAL A 120 1.31 2.85 -6.58
CA VAL A 120 2.10 3.77 -7.42
C VAL A 120 2.78 3.02 -8.58
N TYR A 121 3.08 1.73 -8.37
CA TYR A 121 3.70 0.85 -9.37
C TYR A 121 2.69 0.09 -10.24
N HIS A 122 1.38 0.23 -9.99
CA HIS A 122 0.35 -0.39 -10.82
C HIS A 122 0.35 0.24 -12.23
N PRO A 123 0.41 -0.55 -13.33
CA PRO A 123 0.60 -0.02 -14.68
C PRO A 123 -0.49 0.97 -15.09
N MET A 124 -1.75 0.72 -14.71
CA MET A 124 -2.83 1.66 -15.03
C MET A 124 -2.76 2.94 -14.21
N ILE A 125 -2.31 2.90 -12.96
CA ILE A 125 -2.09 4.10 -12.15
C ILE A 125 -0.97 4.96 -12.73
N LYS A 126 0.14 4.34 -13.17
CA LYS A 126 1.22 5.06 -13.89
C LYS A 126 0.71 5.73 -15.16
N GLU A 127 -0.12 5.02 -15.92
CA GLU A 127 -0.69 5.57 -17.16
C GLU A 127 -1.67 6.72 -16.87
N ILE A 128 -2.51 6.59 -15.82
CA ILE A 128 -3.39 7.68 -15.37
C ILE A 128 -2.55 8.89 -14.98
N LYS A 129 -1.49 8.70 -14.18
CA LYS A 129 -0.56 9.78 -13.80
C LYS A 129 0.03 10.47 -15.03
N ARG A 130 0.51 9.70 -16.00
CA ARG A 130 1.07 10.22 -17.26
C ARG A 130 0.04 11.05 -18.03
N ILE A 131 -1.21 10.59 -18.10
CA ILE A 131 -2.31 11.31 -18.78
C ILE A 131 -2.61 12.62 -18.08
N VAL A 132 -2.76 12.62 -16.75
CA VAL A 132 -3.01 13.81 -15.94
C VAL A 132 -1.88 14.83 -16.12
N GLN A 133 -0.62 14.40 -15.97
CA GLN A 133 0.55 15.27 -16.09
C GLN A 133 0.79 15.79 -17.53
N SER A 134 0.29 15.10 -18.53
CA SER A 134 0.46 15.54 -19.94
C SER A 134 -0.37 16.76 -20.32
N GLU A 135 -1.38 17.09 -19.53
CA GLU A 135 -2.38 18.15 -19.80
C GLU A 135 -3.05 18.05 -21.20
N LYS A 136 -2.90 16.90 -21.87
CA LYS A 136 -3.44 16.65 -23.22
C LYS A 136 -4.94 16.93 -23.31
N TYR A 137 -5.68 16.65 -22.26
CA TYR A 137 -7.13 16.82 -22.19
C TYR A 137 -7.57 18.08 -21.44
N GLY A 138 -6.64 19.00 -21.20
CA GLY A 138 -6.87 20.19 -20.37
C GLY A 138 -6.80 19.84 -18.89
N LYS A 139 -7.25 20.76 -18.05
CA LYS A 139 -7.21 20.59 -16.59
C LYS A 139 -8.18 19.49 -16.13
N VAL A 140 -7.80 18.81 -15.07
CA VAL A 140 -8.74 18.00 -14.29
C VAL A 140 -9.71 18.94 -13.58
N THR A 141 -11.00 18.61 -13.62
CA THR A 141 -12.07 19.38 -12.96
C THR A 141 -12.54 18.71 -11.69
N ASN A 142 -12.76 17.41 -11.75
CA ASN A 142 -13.12 16.59 -10.59
C ASN A 142 -12.79 15.12 -10.83
N PHE A 143 -12.81 14.35 -9.74
CA PHE A 143 -12.74 12.89 -9.82
C PHE A 143 -13.61 12.21 -8.77
N SER A 144 -13.97 10.97 -9.02
CA SER A 144 -14.61 10.10 -8.03
C SER A 144 -13.90 8.76 -7.99
N TYR A 145 -13.64 8.25 -6.80
CA TYR A 145 -13.00 6.97 -6.60
C TYR A 145 -13.72 6.12 -5.57
N HIS A 146 -13.90 4.84 -5.89
CA HIS A 146 -14.44 3.84 -4.99
C HIS A 146 -13.52 2.62 -4.96
N SER A 147 -13.12 2.21 -3.75
CA SER A 147 -12.44 0.95 -3.45
C SER A 147 -13.26 0.16 -2.45
N GLY A 148 -13.72 -1.02 -2.82
CA GLY A 148 -14.56 -1.87 -1.97
C GLY A 148 -14.24 -3.34 -2.13
N GLN A 149 -14.25 -4.09 -1.01
CA GLN A 149 -14.09 -5.54 -1.00
C GLN A 149 -14.62 -6.11 0.32
N TYR A 150 -15.28 -7.25 0.28
CA TYR A 150 -15.81 -7.87 1.49
C TYR A 150 -14.71 -8.43 2.38
N LEU A 151 -14.57 -7.90 3.60
CA LEU A 151 -13.47 -8.23 4.51
C LEU A 151 -13.33 -9.73 4.80
N PRO A 152 -14.41 -10.49 5.09
CA PRO A 152 -14.28 -11.92 5.33
C PRO A 152 -13.74 -12.74 4.14
N ASP A 153 -13.74 -12.18 2.92
CA ASP A 153 -13.24 -12.86 1.72
C ASP A 153 -11.73 -12.62 1.51
N TRP A 154 -11.08 -11.76 2.33
CA TRP A 154 -9.65 -11.51 2.21
C TRP A 154 -8.82 -12.73 2.58
N HIS A 155 -9.22 -13.44 3.66
CA HIS A 155 -8.61 -14.67 4.15
C HIS A 155 -9.70 -15.68 4.49
N PRO A 156 -10.32 -16.36 3.51
CA PRO A 156 -11.48 -17.24 3.75
C PRO A 156 -11.15 -18.47 4.60
N TRP A 157 -9.87 -18.77 4.80
CA TRP A 157 -9.36 -19.87 5.62
C TRP A 157 -9.09 -19.48 7.09
N GLU A 158 -9.21 -18.19 7.46
CA GLU A 158 -8.88 -17.66 8.77
C GLU A 158 -10.03 -16.80 9.29
N SER A 159 -10.28 -16.79 10.60
CA SER A 159 -11.27 -15.88 11.17
C SER A 159 -10.77 -14.44 11.13
N VAL A 160 -11.64 -13.49 10.77
CA VAL A 160 -11.32 -12.05 10.78
C VAL A 160 -10.78 -11.60 12.15
N ASN A 161 -11.22 -12.25 13.25
CA ASN A 161 -10.76 -11.91 14.60
C ASN A 161 -9.35 -12.41 14.95
N ASP A 162 -8.76 -13.27 14.12
CA ASP A 162 -7.46 -13.89 14.41
C ASP A 162 -6.28 -13.07 13.86
N PHE A 163 -6.55 -11.97 13.15
CA PHE A 163 -5.49 -11.12 12.62
C PHE A 163 -5.80 -9.61 12.78
N TYR A 164 -4.81 -8.75 12.52
CA TYR A 164 -4.80 -7.33 12.86
C TYR A 164 -5.97 -6.50 12.27
N VAL A 165 -6.63 -6.99 11.22
CA VAL A 165 -7.73 -6.27 10.57
C VAL A 165 -8.97 -6.10 11.44
N SER A 166 -9.11 -6.91 12.51
CA SER A 166 -10.18 -6.77 13.50
C SER A 166 -9.96 -5.64 14.51
N ASN A 167 -8.77 -5.04 14.53
CA ASN A 167 -8.47 -3.92 15.40
C ASN A 167 -8.87 -2.61 14.73
N ARG A 168 -9.72 -1.81 15.39
CA ARG A 168 -10.20 -0.50 14.88
C ARG A 168 -9.08 0.46 14.49
N ARG A 169 -7.91 0.37 15.16
CA ARG A 169 -6.78 1.27 14.90
C ARG A 169 -6.01 0.91 13.64
N THR A 170 -5.98 -0.37 13.27
CA THR A 170 -5.07 -0.88 12.22
C THR A 170 -5.75 -1.56 11.05
N GLY A 171 -7.06 -1.83 11.12
CA GLY A 171 -7.67 -2.73 10.15
C GLY A 171 -8.92 -2.20 9.47
N GLY A 172 -9.52 -3.08 8.69
CA GLY A 172 -10.75 -2.84 7.97
C GLY A 172 -10.62 -1.76 6.90
N ALA A 173 -11.68 -0.97 6.73
CA ALA A 173 -11.68 0.13 5.77
C ALA A 173 -10.65 1.21 6.11
N ARG A 174 -10.29 1.35 7.42
CA ARG A 174 -9.32 2.33 7.88
C ARG A 174 -7.95 2.18 7.23
N GLU A 175 -7.43 0.95 7.14
CA GLU A 175 -6.10 0.72 6.54
C GLU A 175 -6.09 0.96 5.02
N ILE A 176 -7.23 0.76 4.36
CA ILE A 176 -7.33 0.95 2.92
C ILE A 176 -7.36 2.45 2.55
N VAL A 177 -7.87 3.33 3.42
CA VAL A 177 -7.91 4.77 3.13
C VAL A 177 -6.52 5.34 2.83
N PRO A 178 -5.48 5.24 3.69
CA PRO A 178 -4.15 5.76 3.38
C PRO A 178 -3.49 5.00 2.21
N TYR A 179 -3.75 3.70 2.06
CA TYR A 179 -3.26 2.92 0.93
C TYR A 179 -3.73 3.51 -0.41
N GLU A 180 -5.01 3.88 -0.51
CA GLU A 180 -5.57 4.53 -1.71
C GLU A 180 -5.13 6.00 -1.81
N LEU A 181 -5.08 6.75 -0.72
CA LEU A 181 -4.64 8.15 -0.73
C LEU A 181 -3.18 8.29 -1.18
N THR A 182 -2.33 7.30 -0.94
CA THR A 182 -0.91 7.32 -1.35
C THR A 182 -0.75 7.52 -2.85
N TRP A 183 -1.44 6.75 -3.69
CA TRP A 183 -1.37 6.92 -5.13
C TRP A 183 -2.21 8.10 -5.64
N ILE A 184 -3.33 8.44 -4.97
CA ILE A 184 -4.16 9.60 -5.30
C ILE A 184 -3.33 10.88 -5.12
N THR A 185 -2.62 11.00 -4.00
CA THR A 185 -1.75 12.16 -3.75
C THR A 185 -0.51 12.18 -4.65
N ASP A 186 -0.02 11.04 -5.09
CA ASP A 186 1.06 10.95 -6.08
C ASP A 186 0.64 11.47 -7.47
N ILE A 187 -0.66 11.39 -7.81
CA ILE A 187 -1.22 11.93 -9.07
C ILE A 187 -1.60 13.40 -8.95
N PHE A 188 -2.36 13.76 -7.91
CA PHE A 188 -3.02 15.08 -7.81
C PHE A 188 -2.32 16.04 -6.82
N GLY A 189 -1.29 15.55 -6.10
CA GLY A 189 -0.64 16.29 -5.02
C GLY A 189 -1.39 16.16 -3.69
N ILE A 190 -0.91 16.87 -2.66
CA ILE A 190 -1.56 16.92 -1.35
C ILE A 190 -2.75 17.90 -1.41
N PRO A 191 -3.97 17.46 -1.04
CA PRO A 191 -5.14 18.34 -1.04
C PRO A 191 -5.05 19.39 0.09
N LYS A 192 -5.83 20.44 -0.05
CA LYS A 192 -5.99 21.46 1.00
C LYS A 192 -6.77 20.93 2.20
N GLU A 193 -7.77 20.09 1.92
CA GLU A 193 -8.67 19.56 2.94
C GLU A 193 -9.32 18.25 2.48
N ILE A 194 -9.60 17.35 3.45
CA ILE A 194 -10.49 16.22 3.29
C ILE A 194 -11.50 16.20 4.44
N LYS A 195 -12.79 16.02 4.11
CA LYS A 195 -13.89 15.92 5.06
C LYS A 195 -14.83 14.80 4.70
N GLY A 196 -15.45 14.18 5.69
CA GLY A 196 -16.40 13.10 5.40
C GLY A 196 -16.92 12.40 6.63
N TYR A 197 -17.28 11.14 6.44
CA TYR A 197 -17.88 10.28 7.44
C TYR A 197 -17.25 8.89 7.42
N PHE A 198 -17.19 8.26 8.58
CA PHE A 198 -16.83 6.86 8.71
C PHE A 198 -17.77 6.15 9.69
N ARG A 199 -18.17 4.93 9.36
CA ARG A 199 -19.22 4.19 10.10
C ARG A 199 -18.93 2.69 10.10
N LYS A 200 -19.49 2.04 11.13
CA LYS A 200 -19.83 0.63 11.06
C LYS A 200 -21.25 0.52 10.51
N THR A 201 -21.41 -0.01 9.32
CA THR A 201 -22.68 -0.09 8.62
C THR A 201 -23.21 -1.52 8.56
N MET A 202 -22.33 -2.51 8.75
CA MET A 202 -22.64 -3.92 8.65
C MET A 202 -21.90 -4.73 9.73
N ASP A 203 -22.41 -5.91 10.07
CA ASP A 203 -21.65 -6.87 10.85
C ASP A 203 -20.69 -7.66 9.95
N VAL A 204 -19.42 -7.26 9.96
CA VAL A 204 -18.32 -7.95 9.28
C VAL A 204 -17.58 -8.92 10.20
N LYS A 205 -18.25 -9.36 11.28
CA LYS A 205 -17.74 -10.28 12.31
C LYS A 205 -16.68 -9.69 13.24
N CYS A 206 -16.44 -8.38 13.21
CA CYS A 206 -15.56 -7.68 14.13
C CYS A 206 -16.09 -6.26 14.39
N ASP A 207 -15.54 -5.59 15.40
CA ASP A 207 -15.94 -4.23 15.78
C ASP A 207 -15.00 -3.17 15.21
N ILE A 208 -15.19 -2.89 13.92
CA ILE A 208 -14.44 -1.89 13.17
C ILE A 208 -15.40 -0.99 12.38
N GLU A 209 -14.92 0.17 11.95
CA GLU A 209 -15.56 0.95 10.92
C GLU A 209 -15.30 0.30 9.56
N ASP A 210 -16.37 0.02 8.85
CA ASP A 210 -16.36 -0.74 7.60
C ASP A 210 -16.51 0.13 6.35
N SER A 211 -16.81 1.43 6.54
CA SER A 211 -17.05 2.37 5.45
C SER A 211 -16.52 3.76 5.77
N TYR A 212 -15.75 4.33 4.84
CA TYR A 212 -15.21 5.70 4.87
C TYR A 212 -15.63 6.42 3.60
N VAL A 213 -16.22 7.61 3.75
CA VAL A 213 -16.63 8.49 2.64
C VAL A 213 -15.98 9.85 2.85
N GLY A 214 -15.23 10.34 1.87
CA GLY A 214 -14.56 11.62 1.93
C GLY A 214 -14.79 12.49 0.70
N CYS A 215 -14.92 13.80 0.93
CA CYS A 215 -14.78 14.83 -0.09
C CYS A 215 -13.39 15.44 0.03
N ILE A 216 -12.66 15.55 -1.07
CA ILE A 216 -11.27 15.98 -1.14
C ILE A 216 -11.24 17.31 -1.90
N ASP A 217 -10.72 18.38 -1.25
CA ASP A 217 -10.63 19.71 -1.83
C ASP A 217 -9.17 20.07 -2.14
N TYR A 218 -8.88 20.31 -3.42
CA TYR A 218 -7.61 20.87 -3.91
C TYR A 218 -7.70 22.37 -4.18
N GLY A 219 -8.92 22.93 -4.13
CA GLY A 219 -9.24 24.32 -4.47
C GLY A 219 -9.85 24.44 -5.86
N ASP A 220 -9.15 24.05 -6.88
CA ASP A 220 -9.63 24.03 -8.27
C ASP A 220 -10.05 22.63 -8.76
N ILE A 221 -9.75 21.59 -8.00
CA ILE A 221 -10.19 20.20 -8.23
C ILE A 221 -10.97 19.74 -7.00
N ILE A 222 -12.08 19.04 -7.19
CA ILE A 222 -12.83 18.37 -6.12
C ILE A 222 -12.83 16.89 -6.40
N GLY A 223 -12.46 16.10 -5.39
CA GLY A 223 -12.50 14.63 -5.43
C GLY A 223 -13.53 14.05 -4.46
N SER A 224 -14.02 12.86 -4.75
CA SER A 224 -14.74 12.02 -3.79
C SER A 224 -14.06 10.68 -3.63
N LEU A 225 -14.02 10.20 -2.40
CA LEU A 225 -13.45 8.91 -2.00
C LEU A 225 -14.52 8.10 -1.27
N LEU A 226 -14.73 6.86 -1.70
CA LEU A 226 -15.44 5.85 -0.94
C LEU A 226 -14.51 4.65 -0.77
N VAL A 227 -14.28 4.27 0.48
CA VAL A 227 -13.57 3.03 0.83
C VAL A 227 -14.49 2.21 1.71
N ASP A 228 -14.71 0.94 1.37
CA ASP A 228 -15.52 0.05 2.18
C ASP A 228 -14.97 -1.40 2.20
N VAL A 229 -15.34 -2.12 3.24
CA VAL A 229 -15.04 -3.55 3.39
C VAL A 229 -16.33 -4.39 3.49
N VAL A 230 -17.43 -3.89 2.92
CA VAL A 230 -18.74 -4.53 2.88
C VAL A 230 -19.17 -4.94 1.47
N GLY A 231 -18.46 -4.45 0.45
CA GLY A 231 -18.75 -4.72 -0.96
C GLY A 231 -18.60 -6.19 -1.32
N ARG A 232 -19.71 -6.85 -1.72
CA ARG A 232 -19.73 -8.29 -2.05
C ARG A 232 -18.98 -8.64 -3.33
N ASN A 233 -18.80 -7.69 -4.21
CA ASN A 233 -17.94 -7.79 -5.38
C ASN A 233 -16.80 -6.79 -5.22
N ALA A 234 -15.56 -7.27 -5.34
CA ALA A 234 -14.40 -6.38 -5.23
C ALA A 234 -14.38 -5.37 -6.37
N VAL A 235 -14.24 -4.09 -6.02
CA VAL A 235 -14.26 -2.99 -6.99
C VAL A 235 -13.11 -2.02 -6.72
N ARG A 236 -12.57 -1.47 -7.81
CA ARG A 236 -11.80 -0.23 -7.85
C ARG A 236 -12.24 0.55 -9.07
N ASN A 237 -13.04 1.58 -8.83
CA ASN A 237 -13.64 2.41 -9.87
C ASN A 237 -13.16 3.85 -9.74
N LEU A 238 -12.52 4.37 -10.77
CA LEU A 238 -12.10 5.76 -10.86
C LEU A 238 -12.74 6.42 -12.07
N ILE A 239 -13.30 7.61 -11.88
CA ILE A 239 -13.70 8.50 -12.96
C ILE A 239 -12.96 9.81 -12.77
N ILE A 240 -12.31 10.30 -13.82
CA ILE A 240 -11.68 11.64 -13.86
C ILE A 240 -12.31 12.43 -14.99
N ASN A 241 -12.83 13.61 -14.65
CA ASN A 241 -13.33 14.56 -15.63
C ASN A 241 -12.27 15.62 -15.91
N PHE A 242 -11.97 15.80 -17.20
CA PHE A 242 -11.12 16.85 -17.74
C PHE A 242 -11.95 17.85 -18.52
N GLU A 243 -11.40 19.00 -18.86
CA GLU A 243 -12.07 19.97 -19.73
C GLU A 243 -12.47 19.39 -21.10
N LYS A 244 -11.70 18.43 -21.62
CA LYS A 244 -11.85 17.90 -23.01
C LYS A 244 -11.99 16.38 -23.10
N ALA A 245 -12.08 15.69 -21.96
CA ALA A 245 -12.20 14.23 -21.89
C ALA A 245 -12.80 13.77 -20.57
N GLN A 246 -13.24 12.51 -20.55
CA GLN A 246 -13.52 11.76 -19.32
C GLN A 246 -12.75 10.47 -19.36
N LEU A 247 -12.00 10.18 -18.31
CA LEU A 247 -11.30 8.91 -18.12
C LEU A 247 -12.08 8.06 -17.11
N GLN A 248 -12.21 6.77 -17.41
CA GLN A 248 -12.76 5.77 -16.52
C GLN A 248 -11.77 4.62 -16.39
N TRP A 249 -11.57 4.19 -15.16
CA TRP A 249 -10.82 2.97 -14.83
C TRP A 249 -11.64 2.10 -13.90
N LYS A 250 -11.83 0.86 -14.33
CA LYS A 250 -12.42 -0.21 -13.53
C LYS A 250 -11.42 -1.35 -13.52
N CYS A 251 -10.94 -1.71 -12.33
CA CYS A 251 -9.87 -2.69 -12.21
C CYS A 251 -10.21 -4.02 -12.87
N GLU A 252 -11.47 -4.45 -12.78
CA GLU A 252 -11.96 -5.71 -13.37
C GLU A 252 -12.00 -5.73 -14.90
N LYS A 253 -11.91 -4.56 -15.55
CA LYS A 253 -11.90 -4.48 -17.03
C LYS A 253 -10.50 -4.54 -17.63
N GLU A 254 -9.46 -4.46 -16.79
CA GLU A 254 -8.06 -4.48 -17.23
C GLU A 254 -7.75 -3.46 -18.34
N GLN A 255 -8.43 -2.31 -18.34
CA GLN A 255 -8.26 -1.24 -19.31
C GLN A 255 -8.67 0.12 -18.76
N LEU A 256 -8.08 1.18 -19.34
CA LEU A 256 -8.60 2.53 -19.23
C LEU A 256 -9.55 2.81 -20.39
N GLU A 257 -10.62 3.52 -20.12
CA GLU A 257 -11.60 4.00 -21.08
C GLU A 257 -11.55 5.53 -21.10
N ILE A 258 -11.32 6.16 -22.25
CA ILE A 258 -11.19 7.61 -22.38
C ILE A 258 -12.17 8.12 -23.44
N TYR A 259 -13.17 8.86 -23.00
CA TYR A 259 -14.06 9.58 -23.92
C TYR A 259 -13.44 10.91 -24.31
N GLU A 260 -13.15 11.12 -25.59
CA GLU A 260 -12.61 12.36 -26.11
C GLU A 260 -13.71 13.24 -26.72
N VAL A 261 -13.90 14.46 -26.22
CA VAL A 261 -14.92 15.40 -26.71
C VAL A 261 -14.73 15.72 -28.19
N LYS A 262 -13.48 15.95 -28.63
CA LYS A 262 -13.17 16.33 -30.02
C LYS A 262 -13.62 15.29 -31.07
N SER A 263 -13.48 14.02 -30.76
CA SER A 263 -13.84 12.91 -31.65
C SER A 263 -15.22 12.33 -31.37
N SER A 264 -15.82 12.69 -30.20
CA SER A 264 -17.04 12.09 -29.66
C SER A 264 -16.96 10.56 -29.59
N ALA A 265 -15.77 10.04 -29.26
CA ALA A 265 -15.49 8.60 -29.27
C ALA A 265 -14.71 8.14 -28.04
N TRP A 266 -14.88 6.87 -27.72
CA TRP A 266 -14.11 6.19 -26.67
C TRP A 266 -12.79 5.66 -27.25
N LYS A 267 -11.72 5.81 -26.47
CA LYS A 267 -10.41 5.17 -26.66
C LYS A 267 -10.15 4.24 -25.50
N TYR A 268 -9.43 3.16 -25.78
CA TYR A 268 -9.13 2.11 -24.81
C TYR A 268 -7.62 1.91 -24.71
N ILE A 269 -7.10 1.85 -23.50
CA ILE A 269 -5.71 1.49 -23.22
C ILE A 269 -5.75 0.23 -22.38
N ARG A 270 -5.29 -0.88 -22.96
CA ARG A 270 -5.29 -2.18 -22.27
C ARG A 270 -4.17 -2.26 -21.24
N GLN A 271 -4.48 -2.90 -20.12
CA GLN A 271 -3.49 -3.26 -19.12
C GLN A 271 -2.52 -4.30 -19.72
N PRO A 272 -1.21 -4.19 -19.43
CA PRO A 272 -0.28 -5.28 -19.74
C PRO A 272 -0.68 -6.58 -19.05
N GLU A 273 -0.27 -7.70 -19.60
CA GLU A 273 -0.46 -9.01 -18.97
C GLU A 273 0.21 -9.04 -17.58
N MET A 274 -0.51 -9.53 -16.59
CA MET A 274 -0.10 -9.48 -15.19
C MET A 274 0.12 -10.88 -14.64
N ILE A 275 1.09 -11.00 -13.73
CA ILE A 275 1.36 -12.24 -13.00
C ILE A 275 0.45 -12.30 -11.78
N HIS A 276 -0.25 -13.42 -11.62
CA HIS A 276 -1.10 -13.69 -10.46
C HIS A 276 -0.56 -14.91 -9.70
N GLU A 277 -0.52 -14.80 -8.38
CA GLU A 277 -0.17 -15.94 -7.51
C GLU A 277 -1.44 -16.73 -7.19
N GLU A 278 -1.33 -18.05 -7.24
CA GLU A 278 -2.44 -18.95 -6.93
C GLU A 278 -2.91 -18.78 -5.48
N GLY A 279 -4.22 -18.75 -5.25
CA GLY A 279 -4.82 -18.57 -3.93
C GLY A 279 -5.05 -17.11 -3.51
N TYR A 280 -4.63 -16.12 -4.32
CA TYR A 280 -4.96 -14.72 -4.09
C TYR A 280 -6.07 -14.21 -5.03
N SER A 281 -6.74 -13.13 -4.63
CA SER A 281 -7.75 -12.47 -5.49
C SER A 281 -7.14 -12.05 -6.83
N ALA A 282 -7.87 -12.25 -7.92
CA ALA A 282 -7.47 -11.84 -9.28
C ALA A 282 -7.18 -10.34 -9.40
N ASN A 283 -7.67 -9.51 -8.46
CA ASN A 283 -7.41 -8.08 -8.42
C ASN A 283 -6.01 -7.71 -7.89
N ILE A 284 -5.26 -8.71 -7.38
CA ILE A 284 -3.92 -8.52 -6.83
C ILE A 284 -2.94 -9.12 -7.84
N ASN A 285 -2.13 -8.26 -8.46
CA ASN A 285 -1.06 -8.69 -9.35
C ASN A 285 0.30 -8.62 -8.63
N GLU A 286 1.17 -9.59 -8.89
CA GLU A 286 2.51 -9.63 -8.27
C GLU A 286 3.48 -8.60 -8.88
N ASN A 287 3.27 -8.17 -10.13
CA ASN A 287 4.17 -7.26 -10.83
C ASN A 287 4.39 -5.95 -10.07
N MET A 288 3.34 -5.33 -9.53
CA MET A 288 3.47 -4.07 -8.80
C MET A 288 4.30 -4.22 -7.51
N TYR A 289 4.19 -5.37 -6.83
CA TYR A 289 5.00 -5.65 -5.64
C TYR A 289 6.47 -5.93 -5.98
N ILE A 290 6.72 -6.65 -7.09
CA ILE A 290 8.08 -6.91 -7.58
C ILE A 290 8.73 -5.57 -7.98
N GLU A 291 7.99 -4.72 -8.71
CA GLU A 291 8.50 -3.43 -9.15
C GLU A 291 8.75 -2.47 -7.98
N GLU A 292 7.92 -2.51 -6.95
CA GLU A 292 8.14 -1.74 -5.72
C GLU A 292 9.43 -2.15 -5.01
N ILE A 293 9.69 -3.46 -4.87
CA ILE A 293 10.93 -3.96 -4.27
C ILE A 293 12.14 -3.62 -5.16
N ASP A 294 12.03 -3.72 -6.49
CA ASP A 294 13.08 -3.29 -7.41
C ASP A 294 13.39 -1.79 -7.25
N ALA A 295 12.36 -0.95 -7.14
CA ALA A 295 12.52 0.47 -6.88
C ALA A 295 13.16 0.73 -5.49
N PHE A 296 12.79 -0.03 -4.46
CA PHE A 296 13.45 0.03 -3.16
C PHE A 296 14.94 -0.31 -3.26
N LEU A 297 15.30 -1.39 -3.95
CA LEU A 297 16.69 -1.81 -4.12
C LEU A 297 17.51 -0.74 -4.88
N LYS A 298 16.94 -0.11 -5.90
CA LYS A 298 17.53 1.04 -6.60
C LYS A 298 17.61 2.28 -5.72
N GLY A 299 16.60 2.49 -4.87
CA GLY A 299 16.52 3.57 -3.90
C GLY A 299 17.63 3.53 -2.82
N ILE A 300 18.23 2.36 -2.59
CA ILE A 300 19.41 2.23 -1.72
C ILE A 300 20.58 3.05 -2.25
N GLU A 301 20.75 3.10 -3.58
CA GLU A 301 21.81 3.86 -4.24
C GLU A 301 21.40 5.33 -4.48
N ASP A 302 20.15 5.56 -4.89
CA ASP A 302 19.56 6.90 -5.08
C ASP A 302 18.09 6.91 -4.61
N ARG A 303 17.86 7.50 -3.44
CA ARG A 303 16.51 7.57 -2.82
C ARG A 303 15.43 8.17 -3.72
N LYS A 304 15.81 8.98 -4.72
CA LYS A 304 14.86 9.58 -5.68
C LYS A 304 14.20 8.57 -6.61
N LEU A 305 14.77 7.38 -6.72
CA LEU A 305 14.22 6.29 -7.54
C LEU A 305 13.06 5.54 -6.86
N TYR A 306 12.81 5.83 -5.57
CA TYR A 306 11.68 5.27 -4.84
C TYR A 306 10.50 6.25 -4.77
N GLY A 307 9.27 5.75 -4.96
CA GLY A 307 8.06 6.57 -5.14
C GLY A 307 7.54 7.26 -3.89
N ASN A 308 7.92 6.79 -2.69
CA ASN A 308 7.40 7.31 -1.42
C ASN A 308 8.53 7.70 -0.45
N THR A 309 8.18 8.53 0.53
CA THR A 309 9.07 8.92 1.63
C THR A 309 8.29 8.93 2.94
N VAL A 310 9.00 8.86 4.06
CA VAL A 310 8.39 8.98 5.39
C VAL A 310 7.59 10.29 5.53
N ASP A 311 8.07 11.38 4.95
CA ASP A 311 7.36 12.66 4.97
C ASP A 311 6.04 12.62 4.20
N LYS A 312 6.03 12.03 3.00
CA LYS A 312 4.79 11.82 2.22
C LYS A 312 3.82 10.90 2.95
N ASP A 313 4.32 9.84 3.57
CA ASP A 313 3.51 8.89 4.33
C ASP A 313 2.83 9.59 5.52
N ILE A 314 3.57 10.44 6.25
CA ILE A 314 3.02 11.29 7.31
C ILE A 314 1.93 12.22 6.79
N GLU A 315 2.12 12.88 5.64
CA GLU A 315 1.09 13.75 5.05
C GLU A 315 -0.17 12.96 4.67
N VAL A 316 -0.03 11.77 4.10
CA VAL A 316 -1.17 10.88 3.80
C VAL A 316 -1.91 10.48 5.08
N LEU A 317 -1.19 10.10 6.13
CA LEU A 317 -1.82 9.71 7.41
C LEU A 317 -2.47 10.90 8.13
N LYS A 318 -1.96 12.12 7.95
CA LYS A 318 -2.64 13.35 8.41
C LYS A 318 -3.96 13.57 7.68
N LEU A 319 -4.07 13.20 6.40
CA LEU A 319 -5.34 13.26 5.67
C LEU A 319 -6.36 12.26 6.24
N LEU A 320 -5.93 11.03 6.56
CA LEU A 320 -6.79 10.07 7.25
C LEU A 320 -7.29 10.65 8.58
N LYS A 321 -6.39 11.20 9.40
CA LYS A 321 -6.74 11.83 10.67
C LYS A 321 -7.71 13.02 10.46
N GLN A 322 -7.47 13.86 9.46
CA GLN A 322 -8.35 15.00 9.16
C GLN A 322 -9.76 14.55 8.76
N LEU A 323 -9.87 13.46 7.97
CA LEU A 323 -11.17 12.85 7.64
C LEU A 323 -11.89 12.38 8.90
N GLU A 324 -11.20 11.65 9.77
CA GLU A 324 -11.75 11.14 11.02
C GLU A 324 -12.16 12.29 11.97
N ASP A 325 -11.32 13.29 12.15
CA ASP A 325 -11.59 14.47 12.99
C ASP A 325 -12.80 15.27 12.47
N SER A 326 -13.03 15.31 11.16
CA SER A 326 -14.17 16.01 10.55
C SER A 326 -15.53 15.41 10.93
N ASP A 327 -15.55 14.14 11.34
CA ASP A 327 -16.73 13.40 11.81
C ASP A 327 -16.75 13.23 13.34
N GLY A 328 -15.90 13.95 14.07
CA GLY A 328 -15.81 13.91 15.53
C GLY A 328 -14.84 12.88 16.10
N GLY A 329 -14.00 12.27 15.24
CA GLY A 329 -12.95 11.34 15.63
C GLY A 329 -13.44 9.99 16.17
N PHE A 330 -12.52 9.18 16.66
CA PHE A 330 -12.81 7.87 17.27
C PHE A 330 -13.51 7.92 18.65
N ALA A 331 -13.74 9.09 19.19
CA ALA A 331 -14.36 9.28 20.51
C ALA A 331 -15.88 9.08 20.54
N ARG A 332 -16.47 8.53 19.49
CA ARG A 332 -17.92 8.25 19.41
C ARG A 332 -18.30 6.95 20.04
#